data_353823ff83eacb97276aded20230d197
#
_entry.id   353823ff83eacb97276aded20230d197
#
_cell.length_a   1.000
_cell.length_b   1.000
_cell.length_c   1.000
_cell.angle_alpha   90.00
_cell.angle_beta   90.00
_cell.angle_gamma   90.00
#
_symmetry.space_group_name_H-M   'P 1'
#
loop_
_entity.id
_entity.type
_entity.pdbx_description
1 polymer ?
#
loop_
_entity_poly.entity_id
_entity_poly.type
_entity_poly.pdbx_seq_one_letter_code
_entity_poly.pdbx_strand_id
1 'polypeptide(L)'
;MRRLAVLALFAALAAPAAALAATGAADDGTLSVVNGDGVINVVARGGVIGSCDQCRVWITDPVAGDGTGPVVTGWEDMDPLTDTKSKWSGKDVRFKLIGGFFRLRVVGTGITLYAVGQGSGSIRGAVTNTGTWALNDAAPRLLPDTIKPFLLAG
;
A
#
# COMPACT_ATOMS: atom_id res chain seq x y z
N MET A 1 25.27 34.29 -70.09
CA MET A 1 24.47 33.32 -69.32
C MET A 1 25.28 32.92 -68.11
N ARG A 2 25.07 33.58 -66.97
CA ARG A 2 25.74 33.25 -65.68
C ARG A 2 24.64 32.79 -64.67
N ARG A 3 24.67 31.53 -64.29
CA ARG A 3 23.80 30.96 -63.29
C ARG A 3 24.40 31.20 -61.89
N LEU A 4 23.79 32.06 -61.12
CA LEU A 4 24.12 32.27 -59.69
C LEU A 4 23.42 31.11 -58.87
N ALA A 5 24.24 30.29 -58.27
CA ALA A 5 23.80 29.32 -57.31
C ALA A 5 23.74 29.96 -55.90
N VAL A 6 22.56 30.07 -55.32
CA VAL A 6 22.35 30.53 -53.95
C VAL A 6 22.44 29.33 -53.01
N LEU A 7 23.52 29.24 -52.23
CA LEU A 7 23.66 28.28 -51.16
C LEU A 7 22.88 28.81 -49.95
N ALA A 8 21.78 28.13 -49.58
CA ALA A 8 21.07 28.37 -48.33
C ALA A 8 21.75 27.58 -47.22
N LEU A 9 22.37 28.31 -46.30
CA LEU A 9 23.00 27.74 -45.11
C LEU A 9 21.92 27.53 -44.04
N PHE A 10 21.48 26.29 -43.79
CA PHE A 10 20.61 25.95 -42.68
C PHE A 10 21.45 25.79 -41.41
N ALA A 11 21.43 26.79 -40.53
CA ALA A 11 21.97 26.69 -39.19
C ALA A 11 20.96 25.91 -38.30
N ALA A 12 21.25 24.65 -38.02
CA ALA A 12 20.50 23.87 -37.07
C ALA A 12 20.80 24.35 -35.63
N LEU A 13 19.86 25.06 -35.01
CA LEU A 13 19.90 25.33 -33.57
C LEU A 13 19.68 24.02 -32.82
N ALA A 14 20.74 23.40 -32.32
CA ALA A 14 20.67 22.37 -31.32
C ALA A 14 20.34 22.99 -29.97
N ALA A 15 19.07 22.96 -29.55
CA ALA A 15 18.68 23.31 -28.22
C ALA A 15 19.16 22.18 -27.29
N PRO A 16 19.89 22.46 -26.18
CA PRO A 16 20.17 21.44 -25.18
C PRO A 16 18.85 21.08 -24.52
N ALA A 17 18.44 19.82 -24.69
CA ALA A 17 17.38 19.24 -23.86
C ALA A 17 17.88 19.25 -22.41
N ALA A 18 17.43 20.22 -21.62
CA ALA A 18 17.57 20.14 -20.17
C ALA A 18 16.81 18.90 -19.71
N ALA A 19 17.55 17.85 -19.40
CA ALA A 19 17.03 16.73 -18.68
C ALA A 19 16.58 17.27 -17.30
N LEU A 20 15.28 17.50 -17.15
CA LEU A 20 14.66 17.62 -15.85
C LEU A 20 14.94 16.28 -15.16
N ALA A 21 15.97 16.28 -14.30
CA ALA A 21 16.11 15.21 -13.31
C ALA A 21 14.81 15.24 -12.51
N ALA A 22 13.90 14.32 -12.80
CA ALA A 22 12.81 14.02 -11.92
C ALA A 22 13.49 13.65 -10.59
N THR A 23 13.38 14.54 -9.60
CA THR A 23 13.64 14.17 -8.21
C THR A 23 12.63 13.07 -7.92
N GLY A 24 13.08 11.81 -7.97
CA GLY A 24 12.21 10.65 -7.83
C GLY A 24 11.45 10.80 -6.53
N ALA A 25 10.15 11.00 -6.63
CA ALA A 25 9.28 10.63 -5.53
C ALA A 25 9.63 9.17 -5.23
N ALA A 26 9.90 8.84 -3.96
CA ALA A 26 10.13 7.46 -3.60
C ALA A 26 8.99 6.63 -4.17
N ASP A 27 9.31 5.59 -4.93
CA ASP A 27 8.29 4.75 -5.55
C ASP A 27 7.45 4.09 -4.44
N ASP A 28 6.18 3.88 -4.73
CA ASP A 28 5.29 3.19 -3.81
C ASP A 28 5.72 1.73 -3.67
N GLY A 29 5.83 1.28 -2.42
CA GLY A 29 6.02 -0.14 -2.14
C GLY A 29 4.71 -0.92 -2.13
N THR A 30 4.81 -2.23 -2.21
CA THR A 30 3.68 -3.15 -2.17
C THR A 30 3.80 -4.16 -1.04
N LEU A 31 2.67 -4.50 -0.42
CA LEU A 31 2.55 -5.62 0.50
C LEU A 31 1.42 -6.52 0.03
N SER A 32 1.69 -7.79 -0.10
CA SER A 32 0.70 -8.84 -0.34
C SER A 32 0.73 -9.86 0.79
N VAL A 33 -0.43 -10.20 1.32
CA VAL A 33 -0.63 -11.31 2.26
C VAL A 33 -1.75 -12.19 1.74
N VAL A 34 -1.56 -13.50 1.71
CA VAL A 34 -2.56 -14.45 1.22
C VAL A 34 -2.79 -15.53 2.26
N ASN A 35 -4.05 -15.62 2.70
CA ASN A 35 -4.53 -16.64 3.64
C ASN A 35 -3.69 -16.74 4.93
N GLY A 36 -3.33 -15.59 5.48
CA GLY A 36 -2.47 -15.51 6.68
C GLY A 36 -3.26 -15.63 7.97
N ASP A 37 -2.71 -16.37 8.93
CA ASP A 37 -3.21 -16.39 10.30
C ASP A 37 -2.22 -15.64 11.18
N GLY A 38 -2.67 -14.60 11.90
CA GLY A 38 -1.77 -13.85 12.75
C GLY A 38 -2.11 -12.37 12.94
N VAL A 39 -1.07 -11.54 12.93
CA VAL A 39 -1.16 -10.09 13.18
C VAL A 39 -0.41 -9.33 12.09
N ILE A 40 -1.08 -8.36 11.49
CA ILE A 40 -0.52 -7.46 10.50
C ILE A 40 -0.77 -6.03 10.95
N ASN A 41 0.27 -5.21 11.00
CA ASN A 41 0.17 -3.78 11.25
C ASN A 41 0.75 -3.04 10.05
N VAL A 42 0.05 -2.01 9.58
CA VAL A 42 0.48 -1.13 8.49
C VAL A 42 0.26 0.32 8.91
N VAL A 43 1.25 1.15 8.73
CA VAL A 43 1.18 2.60 8.88
C VAL A 43 1.69 3.19 7.59
N ALA A 44 0.82 3.73 6.78
CA ALA A 44 1.19 4.16 5.44
C ALA A 44 0.33 5.33 4.94
N ARG A 45 0.84 5.98 3.90
CA ARG A 45 0.07 6.81 2.98
C ARG A 45 -0.08 6.03 1.68
N GLY A 46 -1.32 5.82 1.23
CA GLY A 46 -1.60 5.01 0.05
C GLY A 46 -2.95 4.32 0.13
N GLY A 47 -3.03 3.08 -0.36
CA GLY A 47 -4.26 2.29 -0.35
C GLY A 47 -4.06 0.90 0.23
N VAL A 48 -5.13 0.36 0.81
CA VAL A 48 -5.19 -1.03 1.25
C VAL A 48 -6.58 -1.61 1.01
N ILE A 49 -6.60 -2.85 0.55
CA ILE A 49 -7.80 -3.69 0.49
C ILE A 49 -7.50 -5.00 1.18
N GLY A 50 -8.50 -5.59 1.82
CA GLY A 50 -8.31 -6.88 2.44
C GLY A 50 -9.59 -7.54 2.90
N SER A 51 -9.45 -8.80 3.28
CA SER A 51 -10.49 -9.63 3.88
C SER A 51 -9.90 -10.58 4.90
N CYS A 52 -10.74 -11.17 5.72
CA CYS A 52 -10.35 -12.20 6.67
C CYS A 52 -11.55 -13.09 7.00
N ASP A 53 -11.30 -14.36 7.28
CA ASP A 53 -12.34 -15.33 7.60
C ASP A 53 -12.95 -15.05 8.99
N GLN A 54 -12.10 -14.80 9.98
CA GLN A 54 -12.50 -14.37 11.31
C GLN A 54 -11.44 -13.44 11.90
N CYS A 55 -11.80 -12.18 12.15
CA CYS A 55 -10.81 -11.23 12.61
C CYS A 55 -11.37 -10.04 13.41
N ARG A 56 -10.40 -9.27 13.92
CA ARG A 56 -10.59 -7.90 14.40
C ARG A 56 -9.72 -6.98 13.57
N VAL A 57 -10.32 -5.90 13.09
CA VAL A 57 -9.68 -4.87 12.27
C VAL A 57 -9.79 -3.54 13.00
N TRP A 58 -8.65 -2.92 13.29
CA TRP A 58 -8.59 -1.55 13.79
C TRP A 58 -8.10 -0.66 12.67
N ILE A 59 -8.84 0.39 12.39
CA ILE A 59 -8.44 1.42 11.44
C ILE A 59 -8.41 2.76 12.15
N THR A 60 -7.33 3.51 11.96
CA THR A 60 -7.23 4.92 12.33
C THR A 60 -6.99 5.71 11.06
N ASP A 61 -7.89 6.65 10.80
CA ASP A 61 -7.82 7.63 9.71
C ASP A 61 -7.73 9.02 10.34
N PRO A 62 -6.51 9.53 10.61
CA PRO A 62 -6.33 10.74 11.40
C PRO A 62 -6.49 12.03 10.61
N VAL A 63 -6.57 11.96 9.27
CA VAL A 63 -6.61 13.14 8.40
C VAL A 63 -7.88 13.10 7.56
N ALA A 64 -8.89 13.84 8.00
CA ALA A 64 -10.16 13.91 7.28
C ALA A 64 -9.97 14.47 5.86
N GLY A 65 -10.52 13.77 4.86
CA GLY A 65 -10.58 14.25 3.47
C GLY A 65 -9.29 14.08 2.66
N ASP A 66 -8.24 13.43 3.19
CA ASP A 66 -7.01 13.16 2.43
C ASP A 66 -7.09 11.87 1.59
N GLY A 67 -8.19 11.15 1.68
CA GLY A 67 -8.49 9.94 0.93
C GLY A 67 -9.97 9.56 1.02
N THR A 68 -10.30 8.36 0.56
CA THR A 68 -11.60 7.74 0.83
C THR A 68 -11.51 7.04 2.18
N GLY A 69 -12.30 7.48 3.14
CA GLY A 69 -12.38 6.92 4.49
C GLY A 69 -12.67 5.40 4.48
N PRO A 70 -12.48 4.73 5.60
CA PRO A 70 -12.57 3.28 5.65
C PRO A 70 -13.97 2.78 5.27
N VAL A 71 -14.02 1.85 4.31
CA VAL A 71 -15.22 1.08 4.00
C VAL A 71 -15.01 -0.33 4.54
N VAL A 72 -15.82 -0.73 5.51
CA VAL A 72 -15.75 -2.06 6.13
C VAL A 72 -17.12 -2.72 6.03
N THR A 73 -17.14 -3.98 5.58
CA THR A 73 -18.34 -4.79 5.41
C THR A 73 -18.14 -6.19 6.01
N GLY A 74 -19.24 -6.93 6.25
CA GLY A 74 -19.18 -8.28 6.83
C GLY A 74 -18.87 -8.31 8.33
N TRP A 75 -18.81 -7.18 8.99
CA TRP A 75 -18.60 -7.12 10.43
C TRP A 75 -19.89 -7.47 11.21
N GLU A 76 -19.72 -8.08 12.36
CA GLU A 76 -20.79 -8.40 13.32
C GLU A 76 -20.86 -7.37 14.44
N ASP A 77 -19.73 -6.76 14.79
CA ASP A 77 -19.61 -5.79 15.88
C ASP A 77 -18.65 -4.64 15.48
N MET A 78 -19.00 -3.41 15.86
CA MET A 78 -18.23 -2.20 15.59
C MET A 78 -18.20 -1.28 16.81
N ASP A 79 -16.99 -0.97 17.27
CA ASP A 79 -16.71 -0.03 18.35
C ASP A 79 -16.05 1.23 17.80
N PRO A 80 -16.68 2.40 17.88
CA PRO A 80 -16.00 3.68 17.64
C PRO A 80 -15.14 3.99 18.87
N LEU A 81 -13.81 3.87 18.73
CA LEU A 81 -12.88 4.08 19.84
C LEU A 81 -12.53 5.56 20.03
N THR A 82 -12.45 6.31 18.94
CA THR A 82 -12.27 7.76 18.89
C THR A 82 -12.88 8.28 17.59
N ASP A 83 -12.92 9.60 17.40
CA ASP A 83 -13.43 10.22 16.16
C ASP A 83 -12.68 9.76 14.90
N THR A 84 -11.44 9.31 15.05
CA THR A 84 -10.58 8.89 13.94
C THR A 84 -10.24 7.41 13.96
N LYS A 85 -10.68 6.65 14.98
CA LYS A 85 -10.32 5.25 15.16
C LYS A 85 -11.53 4.41 15.48
N SER A 86 -11.71 3.33 14.73
CA SER A 86 -12.76 2.34 14.98
C SER A 86 -12.18 0.92 14.95
N LYS A 87 -12.88 0.03 15.62
CA LYS A 87 -12.61 -1.41 15.62
C LYS A 87 -13.83 -2.13 15.04
N TRP A 88 -13.60 -3.05 14.15
CA TRP A 88 -14.60 -3.96 13.59
C TRP A 88 -14.19 -5.39 13.90
N SER A 89 -15.17 -6.24 14.17
CA SER A 89 -14.95 -7.68 14.37
C SER A 89 -16.07 -8.50 13.77
N GLY A 90 -15.74 -9.69 13.30
CA GLY A 90 -16.72 -10.61 12.70
C GLY A 90 -16.07 -11.67 11.83
N LYS A 91 -16.96 -12.35 11.10
CA LYS A 91 -16.63 -13.34 10.08
C LYS A 91 -16.77 -12.72 8.70
N ASP A 92 -15.90 -13.14 7.76
CA ASP A 92 -15.91 -12.65 6.37
C ASP A 92 -15.80 -11.12 6.26
N VAL A 93 -15.06 -10.50 7.19
CA VAL A 93 -14.86 -9.04 7.20
C VAL A 93 -14.04 -8.62 6.00
N ARG A 94 -14.48 -7.60 5.32
CA ARG A 94 -13.78 -6.97 4.18
C ARG A 94 -13.57 -5.50 4.47
N PHE A 95 -12.41 -4.98 4.12
CA PHE A 95 -12.07 -3.58 4.36
C PHE A 95 -11.32 -2.99 3.18
N LYS A 96 -11.50 -1.68 2.99
CA LYS A 96 -10.86 -0.89 1.95
C LYS A 96 -10.64 0.53 2.42
N LEU A 97 -9.41 1.03 2.19
CA LEU A 97 -9.04 2.45 2.29
C LEU A 97 -8.31 2.82 1.01
N ILE A 98 -8.63 3.99 0.44
CA ILE A 98 -8.00 4.45 -0.79
C ILE A 98 -7.52 5.89 -0.62
N GLY A 99 -6.21 6.09 -0.79
CA GLY A 99 -5.54 7.35 -0.55
C GLY A 99 -5.41 7.68 0.94
N GLY A 100 -4.74 8.79 1.23
CA GLY A 100 -4.58 9.31 2.57
C GLY A 100 -3.58 8.57 3.45
N PHE A 101 -3.46 9.05 4.67
CA PHE A 101 -2.64 8.43 5.70
C PHE A 101 -3.51 7.58 6.63
N PHE A 102 -3.12 6.34 6.84
CA PHE A 102 -3.86 5.43 7.71
C PHE A 102 -2.96 4.59 8.61
N ARG A 103 -3.55 4.07 9.67
CA ARG A 103 -2.99 3.00 10.49
C ARG A 103 -3.98 1.85 10.53
N LEU A 104 -3.54 0.68 10.10
CA LEU A 104 -4.32 -0.54 10.06
C LEU A 104 -3.68 -1.58 10.97
N ARG A 105 -4.50 -2.26 11.76
CA ARG A 105 -4.14 -3.48 12.46
C ARG A 105 -5.19 -4.54 12.18
N VAL A 106 -4.76 -5.69 11.70
CA VAL A 106 -5.61 -6.87 11.52
C VAL A 106 -5.08 -8.00 12.39
N VAL A 107 -5.97 -8.66 13.10
CA VAL A 107 -5.66 -9.84 13.93
C VAL A 107 -6.72 -10.90 13.67
N GLY A 108 -6.34 -12.06 13.19
CA GLY A 108 -7.30 -13.12 12.87
C GLY A 108 -6.73 -14.23 12.01
N THR A 109 -7.64 -14.89 11.30
CA THR A 109 -7.37 -16.03 10.42
C THR A 109 -7.87 -15.74 9.00
N GLY A 110 -7.28 -16.43 8.01
CA GLY A 110 -7.63 -16.28 6.61
C GLY A 110 -7.40 -14.87 6.08
N ILE A 111 -6.43 -14.13 6.63
CA ILE A 111 -6.17 -12.74 6.26
C ILE A 111 -5.58 -12.70 4.85
N THR A 112 -6.31 -12.07 3.93
CA THR A 112 -5.82 -11.72 2.61
C THR A 112 -5.81 -10.19 2.50
N LEU A 113 -4.66 -9.60 2.20
CA LEU A 113 -4.45 -8.16 2.21
C LEU A 113 -3.49 -7.75 1.10
N TYR A 114 -3.82 -6.66 0.42
CA TYR A 114 -2.96 -6.00 -0.54
C TYR A 114 -2.88 -4.51 -0.21
N ALA A 115 -1.67 -4.01 -0.03
CA ALA A 115 -1.43 -2.59 0.22
C ALA A 115 -0.40 -2.03 -0.76
N VAL A 116 -0.60 -0.78 -1.15
CA VAL A 116 0.29 0.02 -2.01
C VAL A 116 0.49 1.38 -1.38
N GLY A 117 1.73 1.87 -1.36
CA GLY A 117 2.03 3.20 -0.85
C GLY A 117 3.38 3.29 -0.17
N GLN A 118 3.54 4.32 0.64
CA GLN A 118 4.76 4.59 1.39
C GLN A 118 4.50 4.52 2.89
N GLY A 119 5.34 3.78 3.59
CA GLY A 119 5.18 3.64 5.03
C GLY A 119 5.94 2.47 5.62
N SER A 120 5.44 1.96 6.73
CA SER A 120 6.05 0.85 7.44
C SER A 120 5.02 -0.03 8.10
N GLY A 121 5.45 -1.20 8.52
CA GLY A 121 4.58 -2.09 9.26
C GLY A 121 5.34 -3.21 9.94
N SER A 122 4.57 -4.14 10.45
CA SER A 122 5.08 -5.39 10.99
C SER A 122 4.09 -6.53 10.73
N ILE A 123 4.64 -7.71 10.58
CA ILE A 123 3.87 -8.92 10.33
C ILE A 123 4.35 -10.05 11.25
N ARG A 124 3.42 -10.84 11.75
CA ARG A 124 3.68 -12.06 12.50
C ARG A 124 2.58 -13.08 12.25
N GLY A 125 2.94 -14.25 11.78
CA GLY A 125 2.04 -15.40 11.67
C GLY A 125 1.80 -16.09 13.00
N ALA A 126 0.71 -16.83 13.10
CA ALA A 126 0.49 -17.82 14.14
C ALA A 126 1.43 -19.03 13.91
N VAL A 127 1.68 -19.81 14.96
CA VAL A 127 2.57 -20.99 14.88
C VAL A 127 2.08 -22.01 13.84
N THR A 128 0.77 -22.12 13.66
CA THR A 128 0.14 -23.03 12.68
C THR A 128 -0.13 -22.38 11.32
N ASN A 129 0.37 -21.17 11.10
CA ASN A 129 0.10 -20.43 9.88
C ASN A 129 0.68 -21.13 8.64
N THR A 130 -0.12 -21.20 7.57
CA THR A 130 0.27 -21.67 6.24
C THR A 130 0.23 -20.56 5.18
N GLY A 131 -0.23 -19.38 5.57
CA GLY A 131 -0.34 -18.24 4.67
C GLY A 131 1.02 -17.67 4.26
N THR A 132 1.02 -16.91 3.18
CA THR A 132 2.22 -16.33 2.60
C THR A 132 2.15 -14.81 2.57
N TRP A 133 3.30 -14.17 2.45
CA TRP A 133 3.42 -12.73 2.23
C TRP A 133 4.56 -12.40 1.27
N ALA A 134 4.41 -11.29 0.59
CA ALA A 134 5.43 -10.71 -0.28
C ALA A 134 5.49 -9.21 -0.07
N LEU A 135 6.66 -8.62 -0.29
CA LEU A 135 6.93 -7.20 -0.19
C LEU A 135 7.69 -6.75 -1.44
N ASN A 136 7.25 -5.63 -2.04
CA ASN A 136 7.90 -5.02 -3.21
C ASN A 136 8.18 -6.03 -4.33
N ASP A 137 7.14 -6.78 -4.73
CA ASP A 137 7.17 -7.80 -5.79
C ASP A 137 8.19 -8.95 -5.57
N ALA A 138 8.71 -9.08 -4.35
CA ALA A 138 9.53 -10.23 -3.98
C ALA A 138 8.72 -11.55 -4.04
N ALA A 139 9.42 -12.67 -4.18
CA ALA A 139 8.75 -13.98 -4.15
C ALA A 139 7.99 -14.21 -2.83
N PRO A 140 6.76 -14.74 -2.88
CA PRO A 140 5.99 -15.06 -1.69
C PRO A 140 6.73 -16.04 -0.76
N ARG A 141 6.65 -15.79 0.53
CA ARG A 141 7.24 -16.63 1.60
C ARG A 141 6.23 -16.82 2.74
N LEU A 142 6.40 -17.83 3.55
CA LEU A 142 5.55 -18.04 4.73
C LEU A 142 5.60 -16.83 5.68
N LEU A 143 4.48 -16.52 6.33
CA LEU A 143 4.47 -15.53 7.39
C LEU A 143 5.45 -15.94 8.49
N PRO A 144 6.26 -15.00 9.00
CA PRO A 144 7.21 -15.28 10.07
C PRO A 144 6.49 -15.57 11.39
N ASP A 145 6.98 -16.50 12.18
CA ASP A 145 6.50 -16.82 13.52
C ASP A 145 6.86 -15.77 14.58
N THR A 146 7.84 -14.93 14.27
CA THR A 146 8.27 -13.79 15.07
C THR A 146 7.88 -12.46 14.41
N ILE A 147 7.84 -11.38 15.17
CA ILE A 147 7.53 -10.05 14.62
C ILE A 147 8.61 -9.64 13.62
N LYS A 148 8.22 -9.47 12.37
CA LYS A 148 9.07 -8.99 11.28
C LYS A 148 8.65 -7.59 10.87
N PRO A 149 9.47 -6.55 11.09
CA PRO A 149 9.22 -5.23 10.55
C PRO A 149 9.47 -5.21 9.04
N PHE A 150 8.79 -4.28 8.34
CA PHE A 150 9.00 -4.02 6.92
C PHE A 150 8.82 -2.52 6.60
N LEU A 151 9.36 -2.11 5.45
CA LEU A 151 9.11 -0.81 4.85
C LEU A 151 8.33 -0.99 3.55
N LEU A 152 7.29 -0.17 3.35
CA LEU A 152 6.61 0.03 2.09
C LEU A 152 7.32 1.20 1.40
N ALA A 153 8.21 0.90 0.50
CA ALA A 153 8.91 1.83 -0.36
C ALA A 153 9.46 1.02 -1.53
N GLY A 154 9.37 1.55 -2.73
CA GLY A 154 9.97 1.00 -3.93
C GLY A 154 11.42 1.39 -4.05
#